data_82219c25cff6c7ff39c3e85be793748e
#
_entry.id   82219c25cff6c7ff39c3e85be793748e
#
_cell.length_a   1.000
_cell.length_b   1.000
_cell.length_c   1.000
_cell.angle_alpha   90.00
_cell.angle_beta   90.00
_cell.angle_gamma   90.00
#
_symmetry.space_group_name_H-M   'P 1'
#
loop_
_entity.id
_entity.type
_entity.pdbx_description
1 polymer ?
#
loop_
_entity_poly.entity_id
_entity_poly.type
_entity_poly.pdbx_seq_one_letter_code
_entity_poly.pdbx_strand_id
1 'polypeptide(L)'
;MPFDVVQADDLQWEKREAADGTEPRQQAPITEPAKLTQSRARMWRYPPHTRGRRHIDPDQEEVFVPLRGTLTILLEDPPQRIDVAPGGLVAVHSGTPMQVRNEGDEELLFFAYGAPAVHGNATFVDDVVDAPPAS
;
A
#
# COMPACT_ATOMS: atom_id res chain seq x y z
N MET A 1 20.71 -18.92 8.58
CA MET A 1 20.18 -18.16 9.74
C MET A 1 18.71 -18.44 9.89
N PRO A 2 18.19 -18.69 11.13
CA PRO A 2 16.75 -18.88 11.32
C PRO A 2 15.93 -17.59 11.25
N PHE A 3 16.56 -16.43 11.15
CA PHE A 3 15.87 -15.14 11.05
C PHE A 3 16.71 -14.15 10.25
N ASP A 4 16.05 -13.11 9.78
CA ASP A 4 16.67 -11.96 9.11
C ASP A 4 16.15 -10.68 9.73
N VAL A 5 16.99 -9.66 9.80
CA VAL A 5 16.63 -8.33 10.32
C VAL A 5 16.88 -7.30 9.25
N VAL A 6 15.90 -6.45 9.01
CA VAL A 6 16.03 -5.33 8.07
C VAL A 6 15.82 -4.04 8.88
N GLN A 7 16.89 -3.27 9.03
CA GLN A 7 16.80 -1.98 9.71
C GLN A 7 16.28 -0.91 8.74
N ALA A 8 15.71 0.16 9.29
CA ALA A 8 15.21 1.26 8.46
C ALA A 8 16.28 1.79 7.49
N ASP A 9 17.52 1.89 7.97
CA ASP A 9 18.63 2.39 7.15
C ASP A 9 19.06 1.40 6.05
N ASP A 10 18.62 0.15 6.12
CA ASP A 10 18.93 -0.86 5.11
C ASP A 10 17.97 -0.81 3.92
N LEU A 11 16.87 -0.10 4.05
CA LEU A 11 15.87 -0.03 2.99
C LEU A 11 16.39 0.70 1.77
N GLN A 12 16.16 0.11 0.59
CA GLN A 12 16.58 0.67 -0.70
C GLN A 12 15.36 1.30 -1.36
N TRP A 13 15.27 2.63 -1.30
CA TRP A 13 14.10 3.36 -1.81
C TRP A 13 14.17 3.57 -3.30
N GLU A 14 13.08 3.25 -3.98
CA GLU A 14 12.93 3.37 -5.43
C GLU A 14 11.74 4.26 -5.74
N LYS A 15 11.89 5.14 -6.73
CA LYS A 15 10.79 5.99 -7.17
C LYS A 15 9.76 5.20 -7.97
N ARG A 16 8.51 5.57 -7.78
CA ARG A 16 7.38 5.08 -8.58
C ARG A 16 6.66 6.29 -9.16
N GLU A 17 6.86 6.53 -10.44
CA GLU A 17 6.23 7.64 -11.13
C GLU A 17 4.71 7.48 -11.14
N ALA A 18 4.00 8.60 -11.00
CA ALA A 18 2.56 8.61 -11.01
C ALA A 18 2.05 8.91 -12.41
N ALA A 19 1.05 8.15 -12.86
CA ALA A 19 0.45 8.35 -14.18
C ALA A 19 -0.29 9.69 -14.29
N ASP A 20 -0.73 10.25 -13.16
CA ASP A 20 -1.47 11.51 -13.12
C ASP A 20 -0.58 12.75 -13.03
N GLY A 21 0.75 12.59 -13.08
CA GLY A 21 1.68 13.71 -13.03
C GLY A 21 1.93 14.26 -11.63
N THR A 22 1.42 13.63 -10.59
CA THR A 22 1.71 14.04 -9.21
C THR A 22 3.13 13.65 -8.82
N GLU A 23 3.58 14.11 -7.64
CA GLU A 23 4.91 13.78 -7.15
C GLU A 23 5.12 12.27 -7.06
N PRO A 24 6.29 11.74 -7.46
CA PRO A 24 6.52 10.30 -7.39
C PRO A 24 6.45 9.77 -5.97
N ARG A 25 5.85 8.62 -5.82
CA ARG A 25 5.89 7.86 -4.56
C ARG A 25 7.22 7.11 -4.52
N GLN A 26 7.56 6.60 -3.34
CA GLN A 26 8.75 5.76 -3.17
C GLN A 26 8.36 4.46 -2.50
N GLN A 27 9.01 3.36 -2.93
CA GLN A 27 8.84 2.08 -2.26
C GLN A 27 10.21 1.47 -1.97
N ALA A 28 10.27 0.66 -0.91
CA ALA A 28 11.46 -0.10 -0.56
C ALA A 28 11.08 -1.56 -0.43
N PRO A 29 11.69 -2.47 -1.22
CA PRO A 29 11.42 -3.89 -1.11
C PRO A 29 11.85 -4.44 0.25
N ILE A 30 11.06 -5.33 0.81
CA ILE A 30 11.37 -6.03 2.06
C ILE A 30 11.46 -7.53 1.82
N THR A 31 10.69 -8.06 0.88
CA THR A 31 10.65 -9.50 0.59
C THR A 31 12.03 -10.10 0.42
N GLU A 32 12.87 -9.49 -0.43
CA GLU A 32 14.18 -10.01 -0.75
C GLU A 32 15.17 -9.87 0.42
N PRO A 33 15.36 -8.70 1.03
CA PRO A 33 16.30 -8.60 2.15
C PRO A 33 15.86 -9.39 3.39
N ALA A 34 14.56 -9.54 3.61
CA ALA A 34 14.05 -10.34 4.73
C ALA A 34 13.94 -11.82 4.39
N LYS A 35 14.16 -12.20 3.12
CA LYS A 35 14.10 -13.58 2.63
C LYS A 35 12.76 -14.25 2.91
N LEU A 36 11.68 -13.50 2.71
CA LEU A 36 10.33 -14.03 2.87
C LEU A 36 10.01 -14.98 1.71
N THR A 37 9.45 -16.15 2.03
CA THR A 37 9.12 -17.16 1.04
C THR A 37 7.63 -17.40 0.90
N GLN A 38 6.85 -17.11 1.93
CA GLN A 38 5.40 -17.38 1.97
C GLN A 38 4.57 -16.12 1.74
N SER A 39 5.23 -14.95 1.73
CA SER A 39 4.57 -13.66 1.72
C SER A 39 5.44 -12.64 1.00
N ARG A 40 4.90 -11.47 0.78
CA ARG A 40 5.61 -10.33 0.19
C ARG A 40 5.41 -9.12 1.07
N ALA A 41 6.44 -8.28 1.16
CA ALA A 41 6.36 -7.07 1.96
C ALA A 41 7.17 -5.95 1.32
N ARG A 42 6.73 -4.73 1.58
CA ARG A 42 7.42 -3.52 1.14
C ARG A 42 7.04 -2.37 2.05
N MET A 43 7.89 -1.34 2.06
CA MET A 43 7.60 -0.08 2.72
C MET A 43 7.28 0.96 1.66
N TRP A 44 6.32 1.84 1.92
CA TRP A 44 5.92 2.89 1.00
C TRP A 44 6.03 4.26 1.65
N ARG A 45 6.45 5.23 0.86
CA ARG A 45 6.36 6.66 1.16
C ARG A 45 5.49 7.31 0.11
N TYR A 46 4.42 7.94 0.55
CA TYR A 46 3.52 8.70 -0.31
C TYR A 46 3.65 10.17 0.09
N PRO A 47 4.16 11.04 -0.80
CA PRO A 47 4.12 12.47 -0.56
C PRO A 47 2.69 12.95 -0.35
N PRO A 48 2.49 14.13 0.26
CA PRO A 48 1.14 14.69 0.40
C PRO A 48 0.39 14.75 -0.92
N HIS A 49 -0.91 14.43 -0.85
CA HIS A 49 -1.84 14.51 -1.98
C HIS A 49 -1.44 13.63 -3.17
N THR A 50 -0.91 12.45 -2.88
CA THR A 50 -0.60 11.45 -3.90
C THR A 50 -1.41 10.19 -3.65
N ARG A 51 -1.52 9.36 -4.69
CA ARG A 51 -2.30 8.14 -4.62
C ARG A 51 -1.65 7.03 -5.44
N GLY A 52 -1.90 5.80 -4.99
CA GLY A 52 -1.54 4.62 -5.74
C GLY A 52 -2.54 4.34 -6.85
N ARG A 53 -2.24 3.34 -7.65
CA ARG A 53 -3.15 2.91 -8.70
C ARG A 53 -4.24 2.01 -8.12
N ARG A 54 -5.49 2.25 -8.53
CA ARG A 54 -6.60 1.41 -8.10
C ARG A 54 -6.49 0.04 -8.74
N HIS A 55 -6.61 -1.02 -7.94
CA HIS A 55 -6.39 -2.37 -8.43
C HIS A 55 -7.13 -3.42 -7.59
N ILE A 56 -7.16 -4.63 -8.12
CA ILE A 56 -7.71 -5.81 -7.45
C ILE A 56 -6.62 -6.87 -7.42
N ASP A 57 -6.35 -7.45 -6.26
CA ASP A 57 -5.48 -8.62 -6.12
C ASP A 57 -6.37 -9.85 -5.97
N PRO A 58 -6.47 -10.69 -7.02
CA PRO A 58 -7.41 -11.81 -6.98
C PRO A 58 -6.97 -12.95 -6.08
N ASP A 59 -5.68 -13.09 -5.85
CA ASP A 59 -5.11 -14.26 -5.18
C ASP A 59 -4.38 -13.96 -3.89
N GLN A 60 -4.29 -12.70 -3.49
CA GLN A 60 -3.50 -12.28 -2.34
C GLN A 60 -4.34 -11.46 -1.39
N GLU A 61 -4.24 -11.76 -0.09
CA GLU A 61 -4.74 -10.84 0.92
C GLU A 61 -3.61 -9.91 1.33
N GLU A 62 -3.93 -8.66 1.65
CA GLU A 62 -2.95 -7.66 1.99
C GLU A 62 -3.28 -6.97 3.29
N VAL A 63 -2.22 -6.60 4.04
CA VAL A 63 -2.34 -5.82 5.27
C VAL A 63 -1.50 -4.55 5.09
N PHE A 64 -2.11 -3.41 5.40
CA PHE A 64 -1.44 -2.11 5.35
C PHE A 64 -1.41 -1.51 6.74
N VAL A 65 -0.22 -1.10 7.19
CA VAL A 65 0.01 -0.58 8.53
C VAL A 65 0.68 0.79 8.42
N PRO A 66 -0.03 1.89 8.65
CA PRO A 66 0.63 3.20 8.64
C PRO A 66 1.53 3.36 9.86
N LEU A 67 2.72 3.92 9.62
CA LEU A 67 3.70 4.23 10.66
C LEU A 67 3.77 5.72 10.93
N ARG A 68 3.47 6.54 9.91
CA ARG A 68 3.43 8.00 10.01
C ARG A 68 2.43 8.53 8.99
N GLY A 69 1.65 9.50 9.38
CA GLY A 69 0.58 10.04 8.56
C GLY A 69 -0.67 9.15 8.59
N THR A 70 -1.74 9.62 7.99
CA THR A 70 -3.00 8.88 7.91
C THR A 70 -3.07 8.15 6.58
N LEU A 71 -3.27 6.85 6.62
CA LEU A 71 -3.48 6.05 5.43
C LEU A 71 -4.97 6.11 5.09
N THR A 72 -5.28 6.67 3.92
CA THR A 72 -6.62 6.66 3.38
C THR A 72 -6.68 5.55 2.34
N ILE A 73 -7.69 4.70 2.41
CA ILE A 73 -7.88 3.64 1.43
C ILE A 73 -9.32 3.64 0.97
N LEU A 74 -9.50 3.55 -0.35
CA LEU A 74 -10.82 3.41 -0.97
C LEU A 74 -11.02 1.92 -1.25
N LEU A 75 -12.09 1.35 -0.72
CA LEU A 75 -12.38 -0.08 -0.82
C LEU A 75 -13.73 -0.31 -1.46
N GLU A 76 -13.86 -1.40 -2.21
CA GLU A 76 -15.10 -1.85 -2.80
C GLU A 76 -15.49 -1.06 -4.05
N ASP A 77 -16.65 -1.43 -4.62
CA ASP A 77 -17.27 -0.76 -5.76
C ASP A 77 -18.79 -0.77 -5.55
N PRO A 78 -19.44 0.37 -5.29
CA PRO A 78 -18.86 1.71 -5.22
C PRO A 78 -17.91 1.87 -4.03
N PRO A 79 -16.89 2.74 -4.17
CA PRO A 79 -15.84 2.82 -3.17
C PRO A 79 -16.32 3.44 -1.85
N GLN A 80 -15.80 2.90 -0.76
CA GLN A 80 -15.94 3.44 0.58
C GLN A 80 -14.59 3.94 1.04
N ARG A 81 -14.55 5.11 1.67
CA ARG A 81 -13.32 5.69 2.19
C ARG A 81 -13.11 5.26 3.64
N ILE A 82 -11.93 4.71 3.90
CA ILE A 82 -11.49 4.32 5.24
C ILE A 82 -10.21 5.07 5.55
N ASP A 83 -10.13 5.68 6.73
CA ASP A 83 -8.91 6.32 7.22
C ASP A 83 -8.35 5.51 8.39
N VAL A 84 -7.05 5.24 8.34
CA VAL A 84 -6.36 4.46 9.38
C VAL A 84 -5.22 5.29 9.94
N ALA A 85 -5.24 5.52 11.25
CA ALA A 85 -4.20 6.27 11.95
C ALA A 85 -2.96 5.39 12.21
N PRO A 86 -1.79 5.99 12.46
CA PRO A 86 -0.58 5.22 12.75
C PRO A 86 -0.79 4.21 13.88
N GLY A 87 -0.32 2.99 13.68
CA GLY A 87 -0.48 1.90 14.62
C GLY A 87 -1.71 1.03 14.39
N GLY A 88 -2.70 1.54 13.63
CA GLY A 88 -3.81 0.73 13.16
C GLY A 88 -3.43 -0.07 11.93
N LEU A 89 -4.35 -0.85 11.41
CA LEU A 89 -4.15 -1.59 10.17
C LEU A 89 -5.46 -1.76 9.43
N VAL A 90 -5.36 -2.00 8.14
CA VAL A 90 -6.48 -2.47 7.33
C VAL A 90 -6.07 -3.75 6.63
N ALA A 91 -6.92 -4.76 6.71
CA ALA A 91 -6.73 -6.03 6.00
C ALA A 91 -7.69 -6.05 4.82
N VAL A 92 -7.14 -6.22 3.63
CA VAL A 92 -7.90 -6.23 2.38
C VAL A 92 -7.92 -7.66 1.85
N HIS A 93 -9.09 -8.26 1.81
CA HIS A 93 -9.22 -9.63 1.34
C HIS A 93 -9.13 -9.69 -0.18
N SER A 94 -8.70 -10.86 -0.70
CA SER A 94 -8.54 -11.04 -2.15
C SER A 94 -9.83 -10.70 -2.90
N GLY A 95 -9.68 -10.12 -4.10
CA GLY A 95 -10.81 -9.76 -4.93
C GLY A 95 -11.45 -8.41 -4.62
N THR A 96 -10.94 -7.68 -3.65
CA THR A 96 -11.51 -6.38 -3.25
C THR A 96 -10.82 -5.25 -4.01
N PRO A 97 -11.56 -4.41 -4.74
CA PRO A 97 -10.97 -3.21 -5.35
C PRO A 97 -10.42 -2.28 -4.28
N MET A 98 -9.21 -1.79 -4.47
CA MET A 98 -8.57 -0.91 -3.49
C MET A 98 -7.71 0.17 -4.15
N GLN A 99 -7.58 1.30 -3.45
CA GLN A 99 -6.64 2.35 -3.80
C GLN A 99 -6.17 3.03 -2.53
N VAL A 100 -4.86 3.06 -2.32
CA VAL A 100 -4.26 3.79 -1.21
C VAL A 100 -4.03 5.24 -1.63
N ARG A 101 -4.36 6.17 -0.74
CA ARG A 101 -4.18 7.61 -0.95
C ARG A 101 -3.55 8.26 0.27
N ASN A 102 -2.76 9.28 0.02
CA ASN A 102 -2.37 10.24 1.06
C ASN A 102 -3.14 11.53 0.81
N GLU A 103 -4.18 11.75 1.59
CA GLU A 103 -5.00 12.95 1.50
C GLU A 103 -4.54 14.04 2.48
N GLY A 104 -3.47 13.79 3.23
CA GLY A 104 -2.97 14.72 4.23
C GLY A 104 -1.88 15.63 3.72
N ASP A 105 -1.36 16.47 4.63
CA ASP A 105 -0.34 17.47 4.34
C ASP A 105 1.06 17.02 4.77
N GLU A 106 1.18 15.82 5.34
CA GLU A 106 2.49 15.24 5.69
C GLU A 106 2.70 13.95 4.92
N GLU A 107 3.95 13.50 4.87
CA GLU A 107 4.30 12.24 4.21
C GLU A 107 3.61 11.07 4.91
N LEU A 108 3.07 10.16 4.12
CA LEU A 108 2.54 8.89 4.60
C LEU A 108 3.61 7.82 4.47
N LEU A 109 3.96 7.20 5.59
CA LEU A 109 4.87 6.05 5.62
C LEU A 109 4.06 4.84 6.09
N PHE A 110 4.02 3.77 5.29
CA PHE A 110 3.29 2.58 5.69
C PHE A 110 3.98 1.29 5.25
N PHE A 111 3.73 0.24 6.02
CA PHE A 111 4.18 -1.11 5.73
C PHE A 111 3.06 -1.85 5.01
N ALA A 112 3.40 -2.53 3.91
CA ALA A 112 2.47 -3.34 3.14
C ALA A 112 2.95 -4.79 3.14
N TYR A 113 2.03 -5.71 3.44
CA TYR A 113 2.32 -7.14 3.56
C TYR A 113 1.22 -7.92 2.87
N GLY A 114 1.59 -8.94 2.12
CA GLY A 114 0.61 -9.77 1.41
C GLY A 114 0.99 -11.23 1.38
N ALA A 115 0.00 -12.09 1.35
CA ALA A 115 0.17 -13.53 1.26
C ALA A 115 -1.01 -14.13 0.48
N PRO A 116 -0.77 -15.24 -0.25
CA PRO A 116 0.50 -15.88 -0.54
C PRO A 116 1.43 -15.03 -1.39
N ALA A 117 2.68 -15.47 -1.56
CA ALA A 117 3.69 -14.75 -2.33
C ALA A 117 3.46 -14.92 -3.82
N VAL A 118 2.53 -14.11 -4.38
CA VAL A 118 2.20 -14.13 -5.82
C VAL A 118 2.79 -12.90 -6.50
N HIS A 119 3.07 -13.00 -7.78
CA HIS A 119 3.66 -11.94 -8.58
C HIS A 119 2.80 -11.63 -9.81
N GLY A 120 2.58 -10.33 -10.06
CA GLY A 120 2.01 -9.89 -11.32
C GLY A 120 0.55 -10.22 -11.56
N ASN A 121 -0.20 -10.56 -10.51
CA ASN A 121 -1.59 -10.95 -10.65
C ASN A 121 -2.58 -9.82 -10.39
N ALA A 122 -2.12 -8.64 -10.03
CA ALA A 122 -3.00 -7.50 -9.79
C ALA A 122 -3.68 -7.06 -11.10
N THR A 123 -4.96 -6.80 -11.02
CA THR A 123 -5.75 -6.25 -12.13
C THR A 123 -6.02 -4.79 -11.85
N PHE A 124 -5.56 -3.91 -12.75
CA PHE A 124 -5.79 -2.48 -12.59
C PHE A 124 -7.20 -2.13 -13.06
N VAL A 125 -7.86 -1.24 -12.35
CA VAL A 125 -9.22 -0.81 -12.63
C VAL A 125 -9.27 0.71 -12.70
N ASP A 126 -10.37 1.24 -13.23
CA ASP A 126 -10.52 2.68 -13.37
C ASP A 126 -10.50 3.37 -12.02
N ASP A 127 -9.84 4.52 -11.99
CA ASP A 127 -9.75 5.35 -10.82
C ASP A 127 -11.11 5.98 -10.50
N VAL A 128 -11.28 6.43 -9.26
CA VAL A 128 -12.47 7.15 -8.83
C VAL A 128 -12.06 8.54 -8.36
N VAL A 129 -12.85 9.53 -8.72
CA VAL A 129 -12.58 10.94 -8.38
C VAL A 129 -13.07 11.23 -6.96
N ASP A 130 -14.26 10.78 -6.64
CA ASP A 130 -14.90 11.00 -5.36
C ASP A 130 -15.30 9.67 -4.73
N ALA A 131 -15.17 9.59 -3.41
CA ALA A 131 -15.62 8.44 -2.66
C ALA A 131 -16.31 8.92 -1.39
N PRO A 132 -17.48 8.39 -1.05
CA PRO A 132 -18.13 8.73 0.21
C PRO A 132 -17.32 8.20 1.39
N PRO A 133 -17.37 8.87 2.56
CA PRO A 133 -16.76 8.31 3.76
C PRO A 133 -17.46 7.00 4.13
N ALA A 134 -16.73 6.14 4.83
CA ALA A 134 -17.30 4.91 5.36
C ALA A 134 -18.39 5.24 6.38
N SER A 135 -19.48 4.53 6.32
CA SER A 135 -20.60 4.70 7.25
C SER A 135 -20.47 3.78 8.46
#